data_0c7b94fd4b7d068ede329ac558cd73f6
#
_entry.id   0c7b94fd4b7d068ede329ac558cd73f6
#
_cell.length_a   1.000
_cell.length_b   1.000
_cell.length_c   1.000
_cell.angle_alpha   90.00
_cell.angle_beta   90.00
_cell.angle_gamma   90.00
#
_symmetry.space_group_name_H-M   'P 1'
#
loop_
_entity.id
_entity.type
_entity.pdbx_description
1 polymer ?
#
loop_
_entity_poly.entity_id
_entity_poly.type
_entity_poly.pdbx_seq_one_letter_code
_entity_poly.pdbx_strand_id
1 'polypeptide(L)'
;MVYRKMMAALAGGLLCVSFSSYANEGLPAPKGDVVPFTAAVKEKGKWGAIDGSGKMVIPVSYDKIGISLSDPDVKDDDRDSEPGRDNLVEVEQGKLRGFYNRSGKVVVPVSYETRSVWKEGALAVEGKDKRISFYKKDGTKISDKTYEQVSDFQNDMAIVKAGGKYGYLSLDGKEIAPVYQEARYFEDGLAPVRIKGRWGVIDRDGKEVVAPHYKDAGPSYSDGLLAVEDNQNHWGFIDGKGKEVVPPVYKSVVPVFSEHMTAVQDAGKLWGFMDSEGHVTAVPQFKAVLTPFSEGLAGVKTTDGNGYAKPDGTIAFMAEFDKLYPFENGMAEVRTGEVGETAVMRRFPVTIGIGWGWGHWYHHHHHYHHPWGWGIGFPVWDPWYYDYETVPTIKVKRGYINSSGKVIASPANDRVFKLGEKGILIRNDGKYGWVNREGIFIAHTIYMGLLPAEEDNVLLAQNDSKKWGILSMDDGSTLVPFSYDSFYAMGNGLYGYKLKDQWGLISKDGTIITELLFRAVAKEGDGLIPVKTKDGWKYVDREGKDRITFKEEAADVTPFHEGRAGVKIKGKWGLIDTTGHFVAEPVYEDLDIL
;
A
#
# COMPACT_ATOMS: atom_id res chain seq x y z
N MET A 1 3.36 -12.47 -28.23
CA MET A 1 2.84 -13.10 -29.46
C MET A 1 1.80 -14.14 -29.07
N VAL A 2 0.61 -14.01 -29.62
CA VAL A 2 -0.52 -14.94 -29.56
C VAL A 2 -1.28 -15.03 -28.23
N TYR A 3 -2.34 -14.23 -28.10
CA TYR A 3 -3.68 -14.78 -27.93
C TYR A 3 -4.72 -13.76 -28.43
N ARG A 4 -5.35 -14.11 -29.49
CA ARG A 4 -6.58 -13.47 -29.99
C ARG A 4 -7.53 -14.55 -30.49
N LYS A 5 -8.83 -14.35 -30.12
CA LYS A 5 -10.06 -14.90 -30.71
C LYS A 5 -10.55 -16.24 -30.15
N MET A 6 -11.77 -16.22 -29.56
CA MET A 6 -12.99 -16.43 -30.36
C MET A 6 -14.24 -15.98 -29.59
N MET A 7 -14.97 -15.11 -30.20
CA MET A 7 -16.40 -14.85 -29.96
C MET A 7 -17.24 -15.61 -31.00
N ALA A 8 -18.42 -16.01 -30.58
CA ALA A 8 -19.70 -16.16 -31.29
C ALA A 8 -20.26 -17.59 -31.19
N ALA A 9 -21.44 -17.82 -30.81
CA ALA A 9 -22.75 -17.54 -31.26
C ALA A 9 -23.78 -18.46 -30.56
N LEU A 10 -24.82 -17.86 -29.99
CA LEU A 10 -26.24 -18.01 -30.31
C LEU A 10 -27.01 -19.27 -29.90
N ALA A 11 -28.05 -18.95 -29.14
CA ALA A 11 -29.45 -19.39 -29.26
C ALA A 11 -29.91 -20.69 -28.56
N GLY A 12 -30.78 -20.48 -27.59
CA GLY A 12 -32.06 -21.19 -27.52
C GLY A 12 -32.04 -22.56 -26.85
N GLY A 13 -32.69 -22.63 -25.71
CA GLY A 13 -33.12 -23.90 -25.15
C GLY A 13 -33.45 -23.85 -23.65
N LEU A 14 -34.73 -23.58 -23.35
CA LEU A 14 -35.29 -23.93 -22.04
C LEU A 14 -35.03 -25.41 -21.74
N LEU A 15 -34.37 -25.69 -20.64
CA LEU A 15 -34.43 -27.01 -20.03
C LEU A 15 -34.46 -26.83 -18.50
N CYS A 16 -35.59 -27.21 -17.94
CA CYS A 16 -35.73 -27.48 -16.52
C CYS A 16 -34.70 -28.54 -16.11
N VAL A 17 -33.82 -28.20 -15.18
CA VAL A 17 -32.99 -29.17 -14.50
C VAL A 17 -33.30 -29.12 -13.02
N SER A 18 -33.76 -30.25 -12.56
CA SER A 18 -34.05 -30.64 -11.19
C SER A 18 -32.87 -30.37 -10.26
N PHE A 19 -33.14 -29.84 -9.08
CA PHE A 19 -32.24 -29.83 -7.93
C PHE A 19 -31.81 -31.24 -7.58
N SER A 20 -30.58 -31.61 -7.88
CA SER A 20 -29.91 -32.72 -7.27
C SER A 20 -28.91 -32.19 -6.24
N SER A 21 -29.01 -32.75 -5.05
CA SER A 21 -28.14 -32.60 -3.90
C SER A 21 -26.66 -32.55 -4.27
N TYR A 22 -25.99 -31.44 -4.06
CA TYR A 22 -24.51 -31.40 -4.04
C TYR A 22 -24.02 -31.99 -2.73
N ALA A 23 -23.55 -33.22 -2.85
CA ALA A 23 -22.66 -33.82 -1.85
C ALA A 23 -21.37 -32.97 -1.79
N ASN A 24 -20.84 -32.82 -0.59
CA ASN A 24 -19.56 -32.24 -0.25
C ASN A 24 -18.43 -32.84 -1.10
N GLU A 25 -18.16 -32.28 -2.29
CA GLU A 25 -16.88 -32.47 -2.93
C GLU A 25 -15.99 -31.31 -2.49
N GLY A 26 -14.93 -31.68 -1.77
CA GLY A 26 -13.94 -30.76 -1.25
C GLY A 26 -13.39 -29.86 -2.37
N LEU A 27 -13.33 -28.56 -2.12
CA LEU A 27 -12.66 -27.59 -2.99
C LEU A 27 -11.25 -28.11 -3.32
N PRO A 28 -10.84 -28.09 -4.59
CA PRO A 28 -9.48 -28.48 -4.96
C PRO A 28 -8.50 -27.56 -4.21
N ALA A 29 -7.53 -28.16 -3.52
CA ALA A 29 -6.47 -27.44 -2.85
C ALA A 29 -5.80 -26.47 -3.83
N PRO A 30 -5.54 -25.20 -3.45
CA PRO A 30 -4.85 -24.27 -4.29
C PRO A 30 -3.46 -24.83 -4.63
N LYS A 31 -3.11 -24.89 -5.90
CA LYS A 31 -1.77 -25.19 -6.38
C LYS A 31 -0.89 -23.96 -6.14
N GLY A 32 -0.37 -23.84 -4.95
CA GLY A 32 0.62 -22.89 -4.48
C GLY A 32 1.20 -23.45 -3.19
N ASP A 33 2.39 -23.05 -2.80
CA ASP A 33 2.99 -23.45 -1.52
C ASP A 33 2.00 -23.11 -0.40
N VAL A 34 1.40 -24.15 0.17
CA VAL A 34 0.44 -24.02 1.29
C VAL A 34 1.22 -23.43 2.46
N VAL A 35 0.89 -22.21 2.83
CA VAL A 35 1.47 -21.56 4.01
C VAL A 35 1.01 -22.36 5.24
N PRO A 36 1.93 -22.92 6.03
CA PRO A 36 1.53 -23.68 7.21
C PRO A 36 0.80 -22.77 8.19
N PHE A 37 -0.38 -23.18 8.65
CA PHE A 37 -1.09 -22.49 9.71
C PHE A 37 -0.19 -22.32 10.95
N THR A 38 -0.22 -21.16 11.57
CA THR A 38 0.57 -20.86 12.77
C THR A 38 -0.24 -20.01 13.74
N ALA A 39 -0.23 -20.37 15.03
CA ALA A 39 -0.79 -19.55 16.08
C ALA A 39 0.30 -19.21 17.11
N ALA A 40 0.40 -17.94 17.46
CA ALA A 40 1.22 -17.50 18.59
C ALA A 40 0.53 -17.91 19.90
N VAL A 41 1.31 -18.46 20.82
CA VAL A 41 0.83 -18.90 22.14
C VAL A 41 1.72 -18.35 23.25
N LYS A 42 1.10 -17.98 24.37
CA LYS A 42 1.80 -17.44 25.54
C LYS A 42 1.72 -18.39 26.72
N GLU A 43 2.88 -18.68 27.32
CA GLU A 43 3.00 -19.46 28.55
C GLU A 43 4.08 -18.84 29.46
N LYS A 44 3.78 -18.70 30.75
CA LYS A 44 4.68 -18.09 31.77
C LYS A 44 5.24 -16.74 31.35
N GLY A 45 4.38 -15.93 30.69
CA GLY A 45 4.73 -14.59 30.23
C GLY A 45 5.59 -14.51 28.97
N LYS A 46 5.96 -15.64 28.35
CA LYS A 46 6.74 -15.73 27.12
C LYS A 46 5.91 -16.25 25.97
N TRP A 47 6.24 -15.80 24.77
CA TRP A 47 5.60 -16.19 23.53
C TRP A 47 6.38 -17.27 22.77
N GLY A 48 5.69 -18.12 22.10
CA GLY A 48 6.14 -19.08 21.10
C GLY A 48 5.04 -19.30 20.06
N ALA A 49 5.17 -20.30 19.20
CA ALA A 49 4.12 -20.62 18.23
C ALA A 49 3.91 -22.12 18.04
N ILE A 50 2.66 -22.48 17.75
CA ILE A 50 2.23 -23.85 17.41
C ILE A 50 1.73 -23.88 15.96
N ASP A 51 1.86 -25.03 15.31
CA ASP A 51 1.26 -25.28 14.01
C ASP A 51 -0.22 -25.68 14.11
N GLY A 52 -0.87 -25.91 12.96
CA GLY A 52 -2.29 -26.30 12.90
C GLY A 52 -2.60 -27.67 13.52
N SER A 53 -1.61 -28.46 13.90
CA SER A 53 -1.77 -29.71 14.67
C SER A 53 -1.62 -29.52 16.18
N GLY A 54 -1.30 -28.31 16.63
CA GLY A 54 -1.00 -27.99 18.03
C GLY A 54 0.44 -28.26 18.43
N LYS A 55 1.33 -28.63 17.49
CA LYS A 55 2.74 -28.89 17.76
C LYS A 55 3.52 -27.58 17.85
N MET A 56 4.36 -27.45 18.88
CA MET A 56 5.28 -26.31 19.04
C MET A 56 6.27 -26.25 17.89
N VAL A 57 6.26 -25.16 17.13
CA VAL A 57 7.20 -24.88 16.01
C VAL A 57 8.17 -23.77 16.34
N ILE A 58 7.78 -22.78 17.13
CA ILE A 58 8.67 -21.73 17.67
C ILE A 58 8.64 -21.83 19.19
N PRO A 59 9.80 -22.01 19.86
CA PRO A 59 9.84 -22.24 21.31
C PRO A 59 9.27 -21.05 22.10
N VAL A 60 8.62 -21.32 23.23
CA VAL A 60 8.06 -20.30 24.14
C VAL A 60 9.23 -19.66 24.92
N SER A 61 9.89 -18.66 24.31
CA SER A 61 11.06 -18.02 24.90
C SER A 61 11.15 -16.51 24.63
N TYR A 62 10.25 -15.98 23.80
CA TYR A 62 10.32 -14.61 23.28
C TYR A 62 9.46 -13.65 24.09
N ASP A 63 9.84 -12.38 24.09
CA ASP A 63 9.09 -11.30 24.75
C ASP A 63 7.87 -10.88 23.91
N LYS A 64 8.03 -10.92 22.56
CA LYS A 64 6.96 -10.67 21.60
C LYS A 64 7.11 -11.59 20.37
N ILE A 65 5.98 -11.79 19.70
CA ILE A 65 5.86 -12.56 18.48
C ILE A 65 4.74 -11.97 17.61
N GLY A 66 4.87 -11.99 16.30
CA GLY A 66 3.82 -11.53 15.37
C GLY A 66 4.25 -11.63 13.91
N ILE A 67 3.30 -11.44 12.99
CA ILE A 67 3.56 -11.37 11.54
C ILE A 67 4.19 -10.03 11.17
N SER A 68 5.13 -9.55 11.66
CA SER A 68 5.72 -8.22 11.60
C SER A 68 5.33 -7.40 12.83
N LEU A 69 6.25 -7.38 13.77
CA LEU A 69 6.20 -6.39 14.84
C LEU A 69 6.58 -5.04 14.23
N SER A 70 5.66 -4.46 13.45
CA SER A 70 5.83 -3.13 12.89
C SER A 70 5.91 -2.11 14.00
N ASP A 71 6.66 -1.06 13.75
CA ASP A 71 6.72 0.16 14.54
C ASP A 71 5.31 0.61 14.92
N PRO A 72 5.01 0.93 16.19
CA PRO A 72 3.70 1.39 16.62
C PRO A 72 3.23 2.68 15.92
N ASP A 73 4.12 3.39 15.23
CA ASP A 73 3.79 4.59 14.46
C ASP A 73 3.34 4.32 13.02
N VAL A 74 3.41 3.08 12.52
CA VAL A 74 2.87 2.69 11.20
C VAL A 74 1.44 2.22 11.36
N LYS A 75 0.49 3.00 10.87
CA LYS A 75 -0.94 2.68 10.87
C LYS A 75 -1.25 1.45 10.02
N ASP A 76 -2.24 0.68 10.47
CA ASP A 76 -2.67 -0.62 9.95
C ASP A 76 -3.04 -0.68 8.45
N ASP A 77 -3.24 0.45 7.77
CA ASP A 77 -3.74 0.51 6.39
C ASP A 77 -2.70 0.11 5.31
N ASP A 78 -1.40 0.05 5.66
CA ASP A 78 -0.32 -0.29 4.72
C ASP A 78 0.14 -1.77 4.79
N ARG A 79 -0.54 -2.62 5.55
CA ARG A 79 -0.11 -4.00 5.81
C ARG A 79 -0.37 -4.96 4.65
N ASP A 80 -1.23 -4.61 3.70
CA ASP A 80 -1.75 -5.55 2.69
C ASP A 80 -0.99 -5.59 1.36
N SER A 81 0.10 -4.83 1.19
CA SER A 81 0.65 -4.58 -0.15
C SER A 81 1.86 -5.42 -0.58
N GLU A 82 2.45 -6.29 0.27
CA GLU A 82 3.58 -7.12 -0.16
C GLU A 82 3.26 -8.63 -0.25
N PRO A 83 3.26 -9.23 -1.45
CA PRO A 83 3.15 -10.69 -1.60
C PRO A 83 4.27 -11.41 -0.84
N GLY A 84 3.91 -12.27 0.13
CA GLY A 84 4.85 -13.08 0.89
C GLY A 84 5.24 -12.54 2.26
N ARG A 85 4.60 -11.49 2.77
CA ARG A 85 4.71 -11.02 4.16
C ARG A 85 4.14 -12.06 5.13
N ASP A 86 3.10 -12.77 4.71
CA ASP A 86 2.31 -13.70 5.54
C ASP A 86 3.03 -15.00 5.91
N ASN A 87 4.25 -15.22 5.39
CA ASN A 87 4.98 -16.47 5.60
C ASN A 87 6.07 -16.39 6.67
N LEU A 88 6.31 -15.23 7.27
CA LEU A 88 7.37 -15.01 8.25
C LEU A 88 6.82 -14.50 9.57
N VAL A 89 7.35 -15.05 10.66
CA VAL A 89 7.02 -14.70 12.03
C VAL A 89 8.21 -13.97 12.65
N GLU A 90 8.03 -12.70 13.01
CA GLU A 90 9.04 -11.91 13.72
C GLU A 90 8.95 -12.19 15.22
N VAL A 91 10.10 -12.34 15.86
CA VAL A 91 10.23 -12.55 17.30
C VAL A 91 11.15 -11.50 17.92
N GLU A 92 10.87 -11.10 19.16
CA GLU A 92 11.66 -10.13 19.91
C GLU A 92 12.12 -10.76 21.24
N GLN A 93 13.41 -10.61 21.56
CA GLN A 93 13.99 -10.99 22.85
C GLN A 93 14.87 -9.85 23.37
N GLY A 94 14.43 -9.15 24.39
CA GLY A 94 15.05 -7.91 24.85
C GLY A 94 14.91 -6.82 23.77
N LYS A 95 16.06 -6.35 23.25
CA LYS A 95 16.11 -5.39 22.15
C LYS A 95 16.40 -6.04 20.79
N LEU A 96 16.60 -7.35 20.79
CA LEU A 96 16.99 -8.07 19.58
C LEU A 96 15.79 -8.74 18.94
N ARG A 97 15.80 -8.79 17.62
CA ARG A 97 14.76 -9.38 16.78
C ARG A 97 15.35 -10.39 15.82
N GLY A 98 14.49 -11.27 15.33
CA GLY A 98 14.79 -12.27 14.32
C GLY A 98 13.52 -12.76 13.64
N PHE A 99 13.66 -13.54 12.57
CA PHE A 99 12.54 -14.12 11.84
C PHE A 99 12.61 -15.63 11.80
N TYR A 100 11.44 -16.22 11.91
CA TYR A 100 11.14 -17.62 11.64
C TYR A 100 10.19 -17.72 10.45
N ASN A 101 10.27 -18.81 9.70
CA ASN A 101 9.15 -19.19 8.86
C ASN A 101 8.07 -19.89 9.70
N ARG A 102 6.87 -20.06 9.13
CA ARG A 102 5.74 -20.69 9.85
C ARG A 102 5.97 -22.17 10.20
N SER A 103 6.95 -22.84 9.60
CA SER A 103 7.37 -24.20 10.00
C SER A 103 8.37 -24.21 11.15
N GLY A 104 8.75 -23.06 11.69
CA GLY A 104 9.68 -22.93 12.81
C GLY A 104 11.16 -22.95 12.45
N LYS A 105 11.51 -22.85 11.15
CA LYS A 105 12.91 -22.67 10.72
C LYS A 105 13.32 -21.22 10.93
N VAL A 106 14.50 -20.99 11.51
CA VAL A 106 15.10 -19.67 11.60
C VAL A 106 15.43 -19.15 10.20
N VAL A 107 14.86 -18.01 9.84
CA VAL A 107 15.16 -17.27 8.60
C VAL A 107 16.21 -16.20 8.86
N VAL A 108 16.00 -15.38 9.87
CA VAL A 108 16.98 -14.39 10.33
C VAL A 108 17.24 -14.63 11.81
N PRO A 109 18.49 -14.84 12.25
CA PRO A 109 18.82 -15.03 13.66
C PRO A 109 18.35 -13.86 14.53
N VAL A 110 18.03 -14.12 15.81
CA VAL A 110 17.66 -13.08 16.79
C VAL A 110 18.93 -12.30 17.19
N SER A 111 19.39 -11.42 16.32
CA SER A 111 20.69 -10.74 16.47
C SER A 111 20.70 -9.29 16.00
N TYR A 112 19.64 -8.81 15.40
CA TYR A 112 19.57 -7.44 14.90
C TYR A 112 18.74 -6.54 15.81
N GLU A 113 19.06 -5.24 15.82
CA GLU A 113 18.32 -4.23 16.58
C GLU A 113 17.25 -3.57 15.70
N THR A 114 17.54 -3.45 14.41
CA THR A 114 16.70 -2.71 13.45
C THR A 114 16.76 -3.31 12.05
N ARG A 115 15.73 -3.06 11.27
CA ARG A 115 15.57 -3.62 9.92
C ARG A 115 14.86 -2.68 8.95
N SER A 116 15.06 -2.91 7.66
CA SER A 116 14.18 -2.40 6.60
C SER A 116 12.88 -3.23 6.51
N VAL A 117 12.02 -2.89 5.58
CA VAL A 117 10.94 -3.78 5.11
C VAL A 117 11.48 -4.78 4.09
N TRP A 118 10.77 -5.89 3.90
CA TRP A 118 11.06 -6.83 2.81
C TRP A 118 10.80 -6.15 1.46
N LYS A 119 11.78 -6.16 0.59
CA LYS A 119 11.66 -5.61 -0.75
C LYS A 119 12.39 -6.48 -1.77
N GLU A 120 11.74 -6.79 -2.89
CA GLU A 120 12.25 -7.74 -3.89
C GLU A 120 12.77 -9.05 -3.27
N GLY A 121 12.14 -9.52 -2.19
CA GLY A 121 12.52 -10.74 -1.50
C GLY A 121 13.74 -10.63 -0.59
N ALA A 122 14.29 -9.44 -0.38
CA ALA A 122 15.42 -9.16 0.50
C ALA A 122 15.05 -8.28 1.70
N LEU A 123 15.78 -8.46 2.80
CA LEU A 123 15.67 -7.69 4.03
C LEU A 123 17.05 -7.19 4.46
N ALA A 124 17.21 -5.91 4.69
CA ALA A 124 18.37 -5.34 5.34
C ALA A 124 18.17 -5.34 6.86
N VAL A 125 19.16 -5.84 7.62
CA VAL A 125 19.15 -5.84 9.08
C VAL A 125 20.43 -5.20 9.61
N GLU A 126 20.28 -4.35 10.64
CA GLU A 126 21.41 -3.72 11.33
C GLU A 126 21.68 -4.42 12.65
N GLY A 127 22.90 -4.92 12.83
CA GLY A 127 23.37 -5.54 14.05
C GLY A 127 23.78 -4.53 15.13
N LYS A 128 24.19 -5.03 16.28
CA LYS A 128 24.72 -4.23 17.40
C LYS A 128 25.96 -3.42 17.04
N ASP A 129 26.73 -3.89 16.07
CA ASP A 129 27.93 -3.25 15.54
C ASP A 129 27.64 -2.12 14.54
N LYS A 130 26.36 -1.81 14.34
CA LYS A 130 25.88 -0.81 13.37
C LYS A 130 26.26 -1.15 11.93
N ARG A 131 26.50 -2.44 11.67
CA ARG A 131 26.75 -2.94 10.31
C ARG A 131 25.50 -3.63 9.78
N ILE A 132 25.32 -3.52 8.47
CA ILE A 132 24.13 -3.99 7.79
C ILE A 132 24.44 -5.26 7.01
N SER A 133 23.56 -6.24 7.15
CA SER A 133 23.55 -7.49 6.40
C SER A 133 22.24 -7.64 5.65
N PHE A 134 22.25 -8.40 4.55
CA PHE A 134 21.05 -8.73 3.80
C PHE A 134 20.70 -10.21 3.90
N TYR A 135 19.42 -10.52 4.02
CA TYR A 135 18.86 -11.86 4.03
C TYR A 135 17.73 -12.01 2.99
N LYS A 136 17.65 -13.19 2.37
CA LYS A 136 16.49 -13.62 1.57
C LYS A 136 15.41 -14.22 2.47
N LYS A 137 14.18 -14.32 1.95
CA LYS A 137 13.03 -14.92 2.68
C LYS A 137 13.25 -16.40 3.07
N ASP A 138 14.13 -17.13 2.39
CA ASP A 138 14.50 -18.51 2.73
C ASP A 138 15.54 -18.63 3.86
N GLY A 139 16.08 -17.50 4.34
CA GLY A 139 17.11 -17.41 5.36
C GLY A 139 18.54 -17.39 4.81
N THR A 140 18.71 -17.38 3.49
CA THR A 140 20.02 -17.26 2.87
C THR A 140 20.55 -15.84 3.06
N LYS A 141 21.74 -15.71 3.60
CA LYS A 141 22.46 -14.44 3.65
C LYS A 141 22.95 -14.10 2.24
N ILE A 142 22.60 -12.91 1.72
CA ILE A 142 22.93 -12.53 0.35
C ILE A 142 24.44 -12.33 0.17
N SER A 143 25.13 -11.83 1.20
CA SER A 143 26.59 -11.66 1.21
C SER A 143 27.12 -11.85 2.62
N ASP A 144 28.34 -12.41 2.75
CA ASP A 144 29.04 -12.48 4.03
C ASP A 144 29.61 -11.13 4.48
N LYS A 145 29.69 -10.17 3.56
CA LYS A 145 30.10 -8.80 3.85
C LYS A 145 29.02 -8.05 4.59
N THR A 146 29.43 -7.05 5.34
CA THR A 146 28.57 -6.09 6.02
C THR A 146 28.90 -4.69 5.57
N TYR A 147 27.90 -3.82 5.55
CA TYR A 147 27.99 -2.49 4.95
C TYR A 147 27.72 -1.40 5.98
N GLU A 148 28.21 -0.18 5.72
CA GLU A 148 27.97 1.02 6.52
C GLU A 148 26.56 1.60 6.25
N GLN A 149 26.15 1.54 4.98
CA GLN A 149 24.89 2.01 4.49
C GLN A 149 24.46 1.16 3.29
N VAL A 150 23.19 1.00 3.10
CA VAL A 150 22.62 0.26 1.96
C VAL A 150 21.33 0.91 1.50
N SER A 151 20.93 0.70 0.25
CA SER A 151 19.56 0.94 -0.22
C SER A 151 18.75 -0.34 -0.14
N ASP A 152 17.44 -0.21 -0.37
CA ASP A 152 16.63 -1.36 -0.75
C ASP A 152 17.07 -1.90 -2.11
N PHE A 153 16.73 -3.16 -2.40
CA PHE A 153 16.87 -3.70 -3.73
C PHE A 153 15.88 -3.05 -4.69
N GLN A 154 16.36 -2.69 -5.86
CA GLN A 154 15.57 -2.24 -7.01
C GLN A 154 16.18 -2.86 -8.26
N ASN A 155 15.34 -3.50 -9.09
CA ASN A 155 15.81 -4.24 -10.28
C ASN A 155 16.94 -5.21 -9.94
N ASP A 156 16.75 -6.01 -8.89
CA ASP A 156 17.72 -6.99 -8.36
C ASP A 156 19.05 -6.43 -7.84
N MET A 157 19.20 -5.13 -7.68
CA MET A 157 20.42 -4.48 -7.24
C MET A 157 20.19 -3.53 -6.04
N ALA A 158 21.03 -3.64 -5.02
CA ALA A 158 21.09 -2.66 -3.93
C ALA A 158 22.37 -1.85 -4.02
N ILE A 159 22.29 -0.56 -3.72
CA ILE A 159 23.48 0.27 -3.52
C ILE A 159 24.01 -0.01 -2.13
N VAL A 160 25.34 -0.23 -2.03
CA VAL A 160 26.01 -0.51 -0.75
C VAL A 160 27.14 0.48 -0.54
N LYS A 161 27.44 0.82 0.73
CA LYS A 161 28.55 1.70 1.09
C LYS A 161 29.51 0.98 2.02
N ALA A 162 30.79 1.03 1.70
CA ALA A 162 31.86 0.56 2.55
C ALA A 162 33.11 1.43 2.35
N GLY A 163 33.84 1.73 3.44
CA GLY A 163 35.03 2.60 3.38
C GLY A 163 34.74 3.99 2.81
N GLY A 164 33.53 4.51 3.02
CA GLY A 164 33.10 5.83 2.51
C GLY A 164 32.82 5.87 1.00
N LYS A 165 32.90 4.73 0.30
CA LYS A 165 32.62 4.59 -1.13
C LYS A 165 31.38 3.76 -1.40
N TYR A 166 30.75 3.97 -2.55
CA TYR A 166 29.57 3.28 -3.00
C TYR A 166 29.90 2.18 -4.00
N GLY A 167 29.15 1.13 -3.97
CA GLY A 167 29.16 0.01 -4.89
C GLY A 167 27.77 -0.59 -4.96
N TYR A 168 27.67 -1.81 -5.47
CA TYR A 168 26.38 -2.48 -5.61
C TYR A 168 26.47 -3.94 -5.18
N LEU A 169 25.36 -4.47 -4.72
CA LEU A 169 25.16 -5.87 -4.40
C LEU A 169 23.92 -6.38 -5.13
N SER A 170 24.05 -7.47 -5.89
CA SER A 170 22.91 -8.11 -6.53
C SER A 170 22.24 -9.13 -5.61
N LEU A 171 20.99 -9.49 -5.89
CA LEU A 171 20.24 -10.50 -5.13
C LEU A 171 20.90 -11.89 -5.16
N ASP A 172 21.70 -12.21 -6.16
CA ASP A 172 22.49 -13.46 -6.25
C ASP A 172 23.81 -13.39 -5.48
N GLY A 173 24.15 -12.25 -4.88
CA GLY A 173 25.33 -12.03 -4.05
C GLY A 173 26.57 -11.53 -4.81
N LYS A 174 26.45 -11.24 -6.11
CA LYS A 174 27.53 -10.62 -6.87
C LYS A 174 27.71 -9.15 -6.46
N GLU A 175 28.93 -8.73 -6.18
CA GLU A 175 29.24 -7.36 -5.77
C GLU A 175 29.97 -6.59 -6.86
N ILE A 176 29.54 -5.38 -7.14
CA ILE A 176 30.35 -4.35 -7.77
C ILE A 176 31.01 -3.57 -6.64
N ALA A 177 32.36 -3.66 -6.56
CA ALA A 177 33.12 -3.14 -5.43
C ALA A 177 32.82 -1.68 -5.11
N PRO A 178 32.79 -1.29 -3.83
CA PRO A 178 32.59 0.10 -3.40
C PRO A 178 33.79 0.99 -3.76
N VAL A 179 33.78 1.58 -4.95
CA VAL A 179 34.84 2.47 -5.46
C VAL A 179 34.34 3.84 -5.88
N TYR A 180 33.02 4.00 -6.03
CA TYR A 180 32.39 5.23 -6.55
C TYR A 180 32.23 6.28 -5.45
N GLN A 181 32.28 7.56 -5.83
CA GLN A 181 32.01 8.67 -4.92
C GLN A 181 30.51 8.80 -4.61
N GLU A 182 29.68 8.55 -5.62
CA GLU A 182 28.22 8.47 -5.55
C GLU A 182 27.76 7.39 -6.54
N ALA A 183 26.59 6.81 -6.26
CA ALA A 183 25.97 5.76 -7.06
C ALA A 183 24.45 5.97 -7.09
N ARG A 184 23.81 5.64 -8.20
CA ARG A 184 22.35 5.73 -8.38
C ARG A 184 21.79 4.38 -8.77
N TYR A 185 20.47 4.24 -8.79
CA TYR A 185 19.84 2.95 -9.04
C TYR A 185 20.07 2.45 -10.47
N PHE A 186 20.14 1.13 -10.57
CA PHE A 186 20.08 0.45 -11.85
C PHE A 186 18.68 0.52 -12.45
N GLU A 187 18.61 0.88 -13.72
CA GLU A 187 17.44 0.78 -14.57
C GLU A 187 17.88 0.32 -15.95
N ASP A 188 17.15 -0.58 -16.60
CA ASP A 188 17.51 -1.17 -17.89
C ASP A 188 18.94 -1.75 -17.96
N GLY A 189 19.44 -2.24 -16.81
CA GLY A 189 20.78 -2.81 -16.69
C GLY A 189 21.93 -1.80 -16.60
N LEU A 190 21.63 -0.51 -16.43
CA LEU A 190 22.58 0.60 -16.42
C LEU A 190 22.42 1.44 -15.16
N ALA A 191 23.53 1.94 -14.61
CA ALA A 191 23.50 2.81 -13.44
C ALA A 191 24.45 4.01 -13.58
N PRO A 192 23.98 5.22 -13.27
CA PRO A 192 24.83 6.40 -13.16
C PRO A 192 25.74 6.30 -11.93
N VAL A 193 27.04 6.55 -12.10
CA VAL A 193 28.03 6.57 -11.03
C VAL A 193 28.94 7.78 -11.12
N ARG A 194 29.42 8.27 -9.97
CA ARG A 194 30.31 9.43 -9.91
C ARG A 194 31.74 9.00 -9.61
N ILE A 195 32.65 9.37 -10.52
CA ILE A 195 34.08 9.08 -10.43
C ILE A 195 34.84 10.40 -10.63
N LYS A 196 35.76 10.71 -9.72
CA LYS A 196 36.59 11.95 -9.79
C LYS A 196 35.74 13.23 -10.00
N GLY A 197 34.58 13.27 -9.36
CA GLY A 197 33.69 14.44 -9.41
C GLY A 197 32.82 14.54 -10.68
N ARG A 198 32.83 13.54 -11.55
CA ARG A 198 32.07 13.49 -12.79
C ARG A 198 31.19 12.26 -12.86
N TRP A 199 30.03 12.41 -13.50
CA TRP A 199 29.09 11.32 -13.72
C TRP A 199 29.38 10.59 -15.02
N GLY A 200 29.32 9.28 -14.97
CA GLY A 200 29.35 8.34 -16.07
C GLY A 200 28.33 7.24 -15.83
N VAL A 201 28.34 6.21 -16.65
CA VAL A 201 27.40 5.08 -16.56
C VAL A 201 28.17 3.76 -16.59
N ILE A 202 27.71 2.81 -15.78
CA ILE A 202 28.22 1.44 -15.75
C ILE A 202 27.09 0.43 -16.07
N ASP A 203 27.51 -0.74 -16.53
CA ASP A 203 26.62 -1.90 -16.65
C ASP A 203 26.59 -2.75 -15.35
N ARG A 204 25.80 -3.83 -15.32
CA ARG A 204 25.67 -4.75 -14.17
C ARG A 204 26.95 -5.53 -13.82
N ASP A 205 27.96 -5.52 -14.67
CA ASP A 205 29.28 -6.07 -14.40
C ASP A 205 30.25 -5.03 -13.82
N GLY A 206 29.80 -3.77 -13.70
CA GLY A 206 30.62 -2.64 -13.27
C GLY A 206 31.54 -2.09 -14.36
N LYS A 207 31.33 -2.51 -15.62
CA LYS A 207 32.08 -2.02 -16.77
C LYS A 207 31.53 -0.65 -17.17
N GLU A 208 32.44 0.27 -17.43
CA GLU A 208 32.11 1.61 -17.92
C GLU A 208 31.48 1.54 -19.32
N VAL A 209 30.25 2.04 -19.44
CA VAL A 209 29.52 2.20 -20.70
C VAL A 209 29.65 3.64 -21.20
N VAL A 210 29.56 4.61 -20.27
CA VAL A 210 29.76 6.04 -20.55
C VAL A 210 30.84 6.56 -19.63
N ALA A 211 31.93 7.09 -20.22
CA ALA A 211 33.05 7.66 -19.47
C ALA A 211 32.58 8.83 -18.61
N PRO A 212 33.10 8.98 -17.36
CA PRO A 212 32.70 10.06 -16.46
C PRO A 212 33.12 11.44 -16.97
N HIS A 213 32.21 12.23 -17.52
CA HIS A 213 32.48 13.58 -17.98
C HIS A 213 31.34 14.58 -17.72
N TYR A 214 30.13 14.09 -17.42
CA TYR A 214 28.99 14.96 -17.12
C TYR A 214 29.13 15.60 -15.74
N LYS A 215 28.61 16.82 -15.61
CA LYS A 215 28.58 17.56 -14.34
C LYS A 215 27.55 16.95 -13.37
N ASP A 216 26.39 16.58 -13.89
CA ASP A 216 25.35 15.89 -13.14
C ASP A 216 24.62 14.89 -14.06
N ALA A 217 23.83 13.98 -13.45
CA ALA A 217 23.00 13.00 -14.14
C ALA A 217 21.66 12.85 -13.44
N GLY A 218 20.65 12.32 -14.10
CA GLY A 218 19.36 11.95 -13.53
C GLY A 218 19.47 10.78 -12.53
N PRO A 219 18.41 10.46 -11.78
CA PRO A 219 18.44 9.44 -10.73
C PRO A 219 18.63 8.02 -11.27
N SER A 220 18.15 7.76 -12.47
CA SER A 220 18.23 6.49 -13.20
C SER A 220 17.90 6.76 -14.66
N TYR A 221 18.00 5.74 -15.49
CA TYR A 221 17.34 5.71 -16.79
C TYR A 221 15.82 5.73 -16.60
N SER A 222 15.13 6.31 -17.55
CA SER A 222 13.67 6.30 -17.65
C SER A 222 13.30 6.27 -19.12
N ASP A 223 12.46 5.33 -19.54
CA ASP A 223 12.12 5.08 -20.95
C ASP A 223 13.37 4.98 -21.85
N GLY A 224 14.43 4.33 -21.35
CA GLY A 224 15.68 4.15 -22.10
C GLY A 224 16.60 5.39 -22.20
N LEU A 225 16.24 6.51 -21.58
CA LEU A 225 17.01 7.75 -21.59
C LEU A 225 17.48 8.15 -20.18
N LEU A 226 18.68 8.70 -20.09
CA LEU A 226 19.24 9.31 -18.90
C LEU A 226 19.41 10.81 -19.09
N ALA A 227 18.82 11.59 -18.22
CA ALA A 227 19.08 13.03 -18.17
C ALA A 227 20.52 13.30 -17.74
N VAL A 228 21.23 14.20 -18.43
CA VAL A 228 22.61 14.57 -18.12
C VAL A 228 22.81 16.09 -18.19
N GLU A 229 23.64 16.61 -17.29
CA GLU A 229 24.04 18.03 -17.28
C GLU A 229 25.48 18.18 -17.79
N ASP A 230 25.70 19.06 -18.74
CA ASP A 230 27.02 19.38 -19.24
C ASP A 230 27.77 20.37 -18.31
N ASN A 231 28.99 20.79 -18.73
CA ASN A 231 29.81 21.74 -17.98
C ASN A 231 29.30 23.18 -18.07
N GLN A 232 28.42 23.48 -19.00
CA GLN A 232 27.80 24.77 -19.23
C GLN A 232 26.49 24.95 -18.46
N ASN A 233 26.08 23.93 -17.66
CA ASN A 233 24.83 23.86 -16.93
C ASN A 233 23.59 23.72 -17.82
N HIS A 234 23.73 23.02 -18.93
CA HIS A 234 22.63 22.65 -19.78
C HIS A 234 22.32 21.17 -19.62
N TRP A 235 21.04 20.85 -19.68
CA TRP A 235 20.52 19.51 -19.61
C TRP A 235 20.15 18.96 -20.97
N GLY A 236 20.41 17.70 -21.18
CA GLY A 236 20.02 16.90 -22.33
C GLY A 236 19.76 15.46 -21.91
N PHE A 237 19.64 14.58 -22.88
CA PHE A 237 19.39 13.15 -22.64
C PHE A 237 20.29 12.29 -23.50
N ILE A 238 20.79 11.20 -22.91
CA ILE A 238 21.58 10.16 -23.60
C ILE A 238 20.86 8.82 -23.56
N ASP A 239 21.09 8.00 -24.59
CA ASP A 239 20.62 6.61 -24.63
C ASP A 239 21.52 5.68 -23.79
N GLY A 240 21.15 4.39 -23.74
CA GLY A 240 21.90 3.35 -23.03
C GLY A 240 23.30 3.06 -23.58
N LYS A 241 23.69 3.65 -24.71
CA LYS A 241 25.04 3.57 -25.29
C LYS A 241 25.86 4.85 -25.09
N GLY A 242 25.24 5.86 -24.44
CA GLY A 242 25.85 7.17 -24.24
C GLY A 242 25.76 8.12 -25.44
N LYS A 243 24.95 7.76 -26.45
CA LYS A 243 24.68 8.65 -27.57
C LYS A 243 23.70 9.74 -27.11
N GLU A 244 24.04 11.00 -27.40
CA GLU A 244 23.11 12.09 -27.20
C GLU A 244 21.88 11.94 -28.12
N VAL A 245 20.71 11.68 -27.52
CA VAL A 245 19.41 11.71 -28.20
C VAL A 245 18.91 13.15 -28.21
N VAL A 246 19.10 13.84 -27.08
CA VAL A 246 18.79 15.26 -26.95
C VAL A 246 20.07 15.98 -26.49
N PRO A 247 20.68 16.82 -27.32
CA PRO A 247 21.86 17.60 -26.92
C PRO A 247 21.58 18.44 -25.67
N PRO A 248 22.59 18.68 -24.80
CA PRO A 248 22.44 19.56 -23.64
C PRO A 248 22.21 21.01 -24.04
N VAL A 249 20.94 21.41 -24.15
CA VAL A 249 20.52 22.79 -24.55
C VAL A 249 19.48 23.37 -23.59
N TYR A 250 18.88 22.55 -22.73
CA TYR A 250 17.82 22.99 -21.84
C TYR A 250 18.36 23.55 -20.53
N LYS A 251 17.68 24.57 -19.99
CA LYS A 251 18.00 25.15 -18.69
C LYS A 251 17.73 24.18 -17.55
N SER A 252 16.67 23.37 -17.68
CA SER A 252 16.27 22.34 -16.73
C SER A 252 15.43 21.29 -17.46
N VAL A 253 15.37 20.10 -16.88
CA VAL A 253 14.49 19.02 -17.37
C VAL A 253 13.85 18.31 -16.19
N VAL A 254 12.71 17.70 -16.40
CA VAL A 254 12.22 16.64 -15.51
C VAL A 254 12.92 15.36 -15.93
N PRO A 255 13.76 14.75 -15.08
CA PRO A 255 14.67 13.68 -15.51
C PRO A 255 14.00 12.32 -15.68
N VAL A 256 12.71 12.20 -15.35
CA VAL A 256 11.93 10.98 -15.40
C VAL A 256 10.77 11.17 -16.37
N PHE A 257 10.52 10.16 -17.17
CA PHE A 257 9.37 10.12 -18.07
C PHE A 257 8.16 9.50 -17.34
N SER A 258 6.99 9.99 -17.67
CA SER A 258 5.71 9.42 -17.27
C SER A 258 4.82 9.35 -18.49
N GLU A 259 4.24 8.19 -18.77
CA GLU A 259 3.49 7.94 -20.02
C GLU A 259 4.28 8.32 -21.28
N HIS A 260 5.59 8.00 -21.27
CA HIS A 260 6.54 8.33 -22.35
C HIS A 260 6.76 9.84 -22.58
N MET A 261 6.37 10.67 -21.63
CA MET A 261 6.47 12.13 -21.72
C MET A 261 7.29 12.70 -20.58
N THR A 262 8.05 13.75 -20.87
CA THR A 262 8.75 14.56 -19.87
C THR A 262 8.61 16.04 -20.15
N ALA A 263 9.10 16.89 -19.22
CA ALA A 263 9.08 18.33 -19.37
C ALA A 263 10.51 18.90 -19.48
N VAL A 264 10.68 19.87 -20.37
CA VAL A 264 11.95 20.55 -20.64
C VAL A 264 11.75 22.06 -20.52
N GLN A 265 12.73 22.76 -19.92
CA GLN A 265 12.70 24.21 -19.73
C GLN A 265 13.72 24.87 -20.63
N ASP A 266 13.29 25.86 -21.40
CA ASP A 266 14.17 26.67 -22.25
C ASP A 266 14.98 27.73 -21.47
N ALA A 267 15.84 28.48 -22.17
CA ALA A 267 16.59 29.60 -21.61
C ALA A 267 15.68 30.75 -21.12
N GLY A 268 14.48 30.90 -21.68
CA GLY A 268 13.44 31.83 -21.26
C GLY A 268 12.69 31.43 -20.00
N LYS A 269 13.04 30.27 -19.39
CA LYS A 269 12.40 29.65 -18.22
C LYS A 269 10.95 29.21 -18.46
N LEU A 270 10.56 29.00 -19.71
CA LEU A 270 9.29 28.41 -20.05
C LEU A 270 9.44 26.88 -20.19
N TRP A 271 8.44 26.16 -19.79
CA TRP A 271 8.37 24.70 -19.88
C TRP A 271 7.59 24.27 -21.11
N GLY A 272 8.09 23.24 -21.77
CA GLY A 272 7.42 22.51 -22.83
C GLY A 272 7.43 21.02 -22.56
N PHE A 273 6.95 20.22 -23.49
CA PHE A 273 6.92 18.77 -23.38
C PHE A 273 7.74 18.09 -24.47
N MET A 274 8.24 16.93 -24.14
CA MET A 274 9.08 16.10 -25.01
C MET A 274 8.72 14.63 -24.79
N ASP A 275 8.71 13.85 -25.87
CA ASP A 275 8.53 12.40 -25.79
C ASP A 275 9.85 11.66 -25.49
N SER A 276 9.76 10.34 -25.25
CA SER A 276 10.93 9.49 -25.00
C SER A 276 11.80 9.23 -26.21
N GLU A 277 11.42 9.67 -27.41
CA GLU A 277 12.23 9.64 -28.63
C GLU A 277 13.04 10.94 -28.81
N GLY A 278 12.81 11.94 -27.94
CA GLY A 278 13.49 13.22 -27.94
C GLY A 278 12.82 14.29 -28.80
N HIS A 279 11.60 14.06 -29.28
CA HIS A 279 10.87 15.04 -30.05
C HIS A 279 10.13 16.01 -29.12
N VAL A 280 10.28 17.30 -29.37
CA VAL A 280 9.49 18.33 -28.68
C VAL A 280 8.04 18.25 -29.19
N THR A 281 7.13 17.79 -28.34
CA THR A 281 5.70 17.66 -28.65
C THR A 281 4.94 18.96 -28.36
N ALA A 282 5.40 19.71 -27.36
CA ALA A 282 4.92 21.05 -27.06
C ALA A 282 6.09 22.01 -26.86
N VAL A 283 6.16 23.08 -27.66
CA VAL A 283 7.17 24.12 -27.48
C VAL A 283 7.04 24.78 -26.11
N PRO A 284 8.16 25.27 -25.52
CA PRO A 284 8.13 25.92 -24.21
C PRO A 284 7.16 27.11 -24.16
N GLN A 285 6.12 27.01 -23.36
CA GLN A 285 5.05 28.00 -23.23
C GLN A 285 4.48 28.10 -21.80
N PHE A 286 4.70 27.12 -20.95
CA PHE A 286 4.16 27.10 -19.61
C PHE A 286 5.09 27.72 -18.58
N LYS A 287 4.55 28.46 -17.61
CA LYS A 287 5.33 29.03 -16.49
C LYS A 287 5.87 27.94 -15.55
N ALA A 288 5.12 26.84 -15.39
CA ALA A 288 5.52 25.67 -14.63
C ALA A 288 4.77 24.41 -15.11
N VAL A 289 5.38 23.27 -14.87
CA VAL A 289 4.70 21.95 -14.90
C VAL A 289 4.46 21.56 -13.43
N LEU A 290 3.21 21.28 -13.09
CA LEU A 290 2.74 21.08 -11.72
C LEU A 290 2.60 19.60 -11.37
N THR A 291 2.36 18.76 -12.38
CA THR A 291 2.24 17.29 -12.22
C THR A 291 2.90 16.58 -13.39
N PRO A 292 3.34 15.31 -13.23
CA PRO A 292 3.67 14.45 -14.36
C PRO A 292 2.45 14.21 -15.25
N PHE A 293 2.68 13.61 -16.42
CA PHE A 293 1.60 13.04 -17.21
C PHE A 293 0.97 11.86 -16.46
N SER A 294 -0.32 11.86 -16.45
CA SER A 294 -1.12 10.75 -15.94
C SER A 294 -2.47 10.76 -16.63
N GLU A 295 -2.88 9.63 -17.21
CA GLU A 295 -4.09 9.49 -18.00
C GLU A 295 -4.17 10.51 -19.17
N GLY A 296 -2.99 10.77 -19.79
CA GLY A 296 -2.84 11.66 -20.93
C GLY A 296 -2.87 13.16 -20.61
N LEU A 297 -2.81 13.55 -19.34
CA LEU A 297 -2.89 14.94 -18.88
C LEU A 297 -1.77 15.28 -17.90
N ALA A 298 -1.18 16.47 -18.02
CA ALA A 298 -0.24 17.04 -17.07
C ALA A 298 -0.77 18.38 -16.52
N GLY A 299 -0.67 18.59 -15.21
CA GLY A 299 -0.97 19.88 -14.60
C GLY A 299 0.07 20.93 -14.99
N VAL A 300 -0.37 22.10 -15.43
CA VAL A 300 0.50 23.19 -15.87
C VAL A 300 0.05 24.53 -15.30
N LYS A 301 1.00 25.47 -15.21
CA LYS A 301 0.74 26.87 -14.92
C LYS A 301 0.93 27.69 -16.18
N THR A 302 -0.14 28.33 -16.63
CA THR A 302 -0.16 29.25 -17.78
C THR A 302 -0.07 30.71 -17.32
N THR A 303 -0.20 31.65 -18.25
CA THR A 303 -0.40 33.10 -17.94
C THR A 303 -1.73 33.32 -17.22
N ASP A 304 -2.74 32.55 -17.54
CA ASP A 304 -4.12 32.75 -17.13
C ASP A 304 -4.50 31.97 -15.87
N GLY A 305 -3.60 31.11 -15.38
CA GLY A 305 -3.81 30.30 -14.17
C GLY A 305 -3.32 28.86 -14.32
N ASN A 306 -3.78 28.01 -13.43
CA ASN A 306 -3.49 26.59 -13.47
C ASN A 306 -4.48 25.86 -14.39
N GLY A 307 -4.04 24.80 -15.03
CA GLY A 307 -4.87 23.95 -15.90
C GLY A 307 -4.21 22.62 -16.19
N TYR A 308 -4.87 21.79 -16.96
CA TYR A 308 -4.31 20.54 -17.45
C TYR A 308 -4.08 20.62 -18.96
N ALA A 309 -2.93 20.16 -19.39
CA ALA A 309 -2.50 20.16 -20.79
C ALA A 309 -2.34 18.72 -21.31
N LYS A 310 -2.57 18.55 -22.60
CA LYS A 310 -2.29 17.33 -23.35
C LYS A 310 -0.80 17.28 -23.78
N PRO A 311 -0.29 16.14 -24.27
CA PRO A 311 1.08 15.99 -24.75
C PRO A 311 1.49 17.00 -25.83
N ASP A 312 0.57 17.45 -26.67
CA ASP A 312 0.81 18.46 -27.73
C ASP A 312 0.82 19.91 -27.19
N GLY A 313 0.67 20.10 -25.88
CA GLY A 313 0.66 21.41 -25.23
C GLY A 313 -0.69 22.13 -25.28
N THR A 314 -1.72 21.55 -25.91
CA THR A 314 -3.05 22.14 -25.88
C THR A 314 -3.66 22.03 -24.48
N ILE A 315 -4.26 23.11 -23.99
CA ILE A 315 -4.96 23.12 -22.71
C ILE A 315 -6.25 22.33 -22.84
N ALA A 316 -6.36 21.23 -22.09
CA ALA A 316 -7.57 20.44 -22.05
C ALA A 316 -8.70 21.20 -21.33
N PHE A 317 -8.38 21.80 -20.18
CA PHE A 317 -9.26 22.70 -19.43
C PHE A 317 -8.46 23.51 -18.40
N MET A 318 -8.97 24.67 -18.02
CA MET A 318 -8.46 25.44 -16.89
C MET A 318 -9.05 24.94 -15.58
N ALA A 319 -8.24 25.00 -14.52
CA ALA A 319 -8.61 24.52 -13.19
C ALA A 319 -8.33 25.63 -12.17
N GLU A 320 -9.37 26.28 -11.67
CA GLU A 320 -9.31 27.41 -10.72
C GLU A 320 -8.98 26.94 -9.30
N PHE A 321 -7.88 26.18 -9.15
CA PHE A 321 -7.40 25.64 -7.86
C PHE A 321 -5.93 25.98 -7.67
N ASP A 322 -5.52 26.14 -6.40
CA ASP A 322 -4.15 26.54 -6.05
C ASP A 322 -3.15 25.41 -6.29
N LYS A 323 -3.57 24.15 -6.06
CA LYS A 323 -2.77 22.95 -6.33
C LYS A 323 -3.54 21.95 -7.15
N LEU A 324 -2.84 21.36 -8.10
CA LEU A 324 -3.28 20.26 -8.94
C LEU A 324 -2.45 19.02 -8.64
N TYR A 325 -3.08 17.85 -8.72
CA TYR A 325 -2.45 16.54 -8.55
C TYR A 325 -2.65 15.69 -9.81
N PRO A 326 -1.82 14.66 -10.04
CA PRO A 326 -1.99 13.76 -11.19
C PRO A 326 -3.37 13.11 -11.19
N PHE A 327 -3.87 12.75 -12.36
CA PHE A 327 -5.05 11.91 -12.50
C PHE A 327 -4.74 10.49 -12.02
N GLU A 328 -5.71 9.87 -11.38
CA GLU A 328 -5.65 8.49 -10.94
C GLU A 328 -7.07 7.91 -10.98
N ASN A 329 -7.26 6.87 -11.79
CA ASN A 329 -8.56 6.24 -11.99
C ASN A 329 -9.65 7.25 -12.41
N GLY A 330 -9.36 8.14 -13.37
CA GLY A 330 -10.29 9.12 -13.92
C GLY A 330 -10.54 10.36 -13.04
N MET A 331 -9.86 10.51 -11.90
CA MET A 331 -10.03 11.63 -10.98
C MET A 331 -8.69 12.24 -10.57
N ALA A 332 -8.66 13.57 -10.42
CA ALA A 332 -7.51 14.28 -9.84
C ALA A 332 -7.94 15.02 -8.58
N GLU A 333 -7.10 14.92 -7.54
CA GLU A 333 -7.25 15.77 -6.36
C GLU A 333 -6.90 17.22 -6.73
N VAL A 334 -7.64 18.16 -6.17
CA VAL A 334 -7.38 19.59 -6.27
C VAL A 334 -7.49 20.24 -4.89
N ARG A 335 -6.73 21.30 -4.66
CA ARG A 335 -6.80 22.01 -3.37
C ARG A 335 -6.92 23.52 -3.55
N THR A 336 -7.58 24.16 -2.58
CA THR A 336 -7.70 25.62 -2.44
C THR A 336 -7.24 26.04 -1.05
N GLY A 337 -6.76 27.30 -0.93
CA GLY A 337 -6.39 27.90 0.36
C GLY A 337 -4.96 27.68 0.80
N GLU A 338 -4.07 27.23 -0.09
CA GLU A 338 -2.62 27.30 0.12
C GLU A 338 -2.09 28.62 -0.44
N VAL A 339 -1.37 29.38 0.39
CA VAL A 339 -0.64 30.55 -0.10
C VAL A 339 0.44 30.04 -1.05
N GLY A 340 0.35 30.51 -2.31
CA GLY A 340 1.22 30.01 -3.36
C GLY A 340 2.69 30.27 -3.06
N GLU A 341 3.45 29.22 -2.82
CA GLU A 341 4.85 29.20 -3.16
C GLU A 341 5.01 28.42 -4.45
N THR A 342 5.61 29.07 -5.43
CA THR A 342 6.04 28.41 -6.66
C THR A 342 6.92 27.23 -6.27
N ALA A 343 6.54 26.02 -6.64
CA ALA A 343 7.34 24.84 -6.39
C ALA A 343 8.72 25.05 -7.05
N VAL A 344 9.70 25.32 -6.23
CA VAL A 344 11.10 25.38 -6.66
C VAL A 344 11.65 23.98 -6.43
N MET A 345 12.04 23.31 -7.51
CA MET A 345 12.83 22.09 -7.41
C MET A 345 14.09 22.41 -6.61
N ARG A 346 14.15 22.02 -5.35
CA ARG A 346 15.38 22.08 -4.57
C ARG A 346 16.15 20.79 -4.77
N ARG A 347 17.40 20.89 -5.18
CA ARG A 347 18.36 19.80 -5.12
C ARG A 347 18.64 19.52 -3.64
N PHE A 348 18.31 18.33 -3.18
CA PHE A 348 18.74 17.86 -1.88
C PHE A 348 20.10 17.15 -2.02
N PRO A 349 21.06 17.42 -1.12
CA PRO A 349 22.27 16.63 -1.07
C PRO A 349 21.91 15.18 -0.72
N VAL A 350 22.41 14.24 -1.51
CA VAL A 350 22.23 12.80 -1.28
C VAL A 350 22.88 12.45 0.06
N THR A 351 22.08 12.27 1.09
CA THR A 351 22.55 11.71 2.35
C THR A 351 22.05 10.28 2.42
N ILE A 352 22.94 9.34 2.16
CA ILE A 352 22.66 7.92 2.29
C ILE A 352 22.97 7.56 3.72
N GLY A 353 21.96 7.19 4.48
CA GLY A 353 22.12 6.71 5.83
C GLY A 353 20.88 5.95 6.28
N ILE A 354 21.07 4.87 7.03
CA ILE A 354 20.02 4.42 7.92
C ILE A 354 19.93 5.49 8.99
N GLY A 355 18.98 6.39 8.84
CA GLY A 355 18.75 7.48 9.78
C GLY A 355 18.04 6.95 11.02
N TRP A 356 18.83 6.47 11.99
CA TRP A 356 18.37 6.32 13.38
C TRP A 356 18.64 7.63 14.10
N GLY A 357 17.88 8.62 13.81
CA GLY A 357 17.87 9.86 14.53
C GLY A 357 16.61 9.92 15.36
N TRP A 358 16.73 9.74 16.69
CA TRP A 358 15.83 10.37 17.62
C TRP A 358 16.02 11.89 17.47
N GLY A 359 15.44 12.44 16.43
CA GLY A 359 15.23 13.84 16.24
C GLY A 359 13.76 14.09 16.47
N HIS A 360 13.42 14.71 17.59
CA HIS A 360 12.17 15.39 17.78
C HIS A 360 11.94 16.33 16.60
N TRP A 361 11.19 15.87 15.61
CA TRP A 361 10.47 16.73 14.72
C TRP A 361 8.99 16.54 14.98
N TYR A 362 8.50 17.37 15.87
CA TYR A 362 7.11 17.75 15.82
C TYR A 362 6.91 18.25 14.41
N HIS A 363 6.11 17.56 13.61
CA HIS A 363 5.20 18.24 12.74
C HIS A 363 4.12 17.36 12.14
N HIS A 364 2.97 17.91 12.26
CA HIS A 364 1.69 17.64 11.67
C HIS A 364 1.77 17.08 10.24
N HIS A 365 1.34 15.86 10.17
CA HIS A 365 0.47 15.17 9.22
C HIS A 365 0.07 15.92 7.96
N HIS A 366 0.51 15.40 6.82
CA HIS A 366 -0.40 15.04 5.73
C HIS A 366 0.19 13.85 4.99
N HIS A 367 -0.47 12.72 5.16
CA HIS A 367 -0.14 11.44 4.53
C HIS A 367 -0.42 11.53 3.04
N TYR A 368 0.61 11.33 2.24
CA TYR A 368 0.49 10.68 0.96
C TYR A 368 1.15 9.32 1.09
N HIS A 369 0.35 8.29 0.93
CA HIS A 369 0.81 6.92 0.87
C HIS A 369 1.60 6.74 -0.43
N HIS A 370 2.92 6.83 -0.33
CA HIS A 370 3.76 5.99 -1.15
C HIS A 370 4.01 4.70 -0.38
N PRO A 371 4.01 3.53 -1.03
CA PRO A 371 4.31 2.25 -0.39
C PRO A 371 5.81 2.13 -0.12
N TRP A 372 6.37 3.10 0.58
CA TRP A 372 7.78 3.15 0.92
C TRP A 372 7.91 3.19 2.42
N GLY A 373 7.79 1.99 3.00
CA GLY A 373 8.30 1.74 4.33
C GLY A 373 9.79 2.03 4.36
N TRP A 374 10.21 2.68 5.43
CA TRP A 374 11.58 2.79 5.97
C TRP A 374 12.71 2.45 4.99
N GLY A 375 12.80 3.17 3.90
CA GLY A 375 13.91 3.11 2.97
C GLY A 375 15.09 3.85 3.56
N ILE A 376 16.22 3.21 3.53
CA ILE A 376 17.53 3.85 3.65
C ILE A 376 17.51 5.04 2.71
N GLY A 377 17.56 6.24 3.30
CA GLY A 377 17.30 7.47 2.58
C GLY A 377 18.27 7.75 1.46
N PHE A 378 17.98 7.19 0.31
CA PHE A 378 18.35 7.87 -0.91
C PHE A 378 17.30 8.95 -1.13
N PRO A 379 17.66 10.18 -1.45
CA PRO A 379 16.70 11.05 -2.07
C PRO A 379 16.39 10.39 -3.42
N VAL A 380 15.27 9.69 -3.46
CA VAL A 380 14.61 9.45 -4.72
C VAL A 380 14.40 10.84 -5.28
N TRP A 381 14.95 11.09 -6.43
CA TRP A 381 14.55 12.21 -7.24
C TRP A 381 13.12 11.89 -7.67
N ASP A 382 12.18 12.13 -6.78
CA ASP A 382 10.79 12.33 -7.17
C ASP A 382 10.73 13.78 -7.66
N PRO A 383 10.68 14.04 -8.96
CA PRO A 383 10.57 15.39 -9.49
C PRO A 383 9.31 16.10 -9.01
N TRP A 384 8.44 15.37 -8.33
CA TRP A 384 7.14 15.81 -7.83
C TRP A 384 7.08 15.85 -6.31
N TYR A 385 8.17 15.49 -5.61
CA TYR A 385 8.26 15.64 -4.16
C TYR A 385 8.54 17.09 -3.81
N TYR A 386 7.55 17.74 -3.22
CA TYR A 386 7.65 19.10 -2.69
C TYR A 386 7.79 19.05 -1.18
N ASP A 387 8.94 19.52 -0.66
CA ASP A 387 9.08 19.79 0.77
C ASP A 387 8.41 21.14 1.08
N TYR A 388 7.50 21.11 2.06
CA TYR A 388 6.79 22.30 2.52
C TYR A 388 7.37 22.74 3.85
N GLU A 389 8.14 23.84 3.84
CA GLU A 389 8.37 24.58 5.09
C GLU A 389 7.03 25.09 5.63
N THR A 390 6.86 24.92 6.94
CA THR A 390 5.70 25.30 7.73
C THR A 390 5.25 26.73 7.49
N VAL A 391 4.06 26.91 6.96
CA VAL A 391 3.37 28.19 6.87
C VAL A 391 2.13 28.14 7.80
N PRO A 392 1.79 29.26 8.45
CA PRO A 392 0.74 29.30 9.47
C PRO A 392 -0.61 28.85 8.91
N THR A 393 -1.33 28.14 9.73
CA THR A 393 -2.67 27.54 9.59
C THR A 393 -3.62 28.27 8.63
N ILE A 394 -3.51 27.99 7.34
CA ILE A 394 -4.60 28.15 6.39
C ILE A 394 -5.22 26.78 6.19
N LYS A 395 -6.53 26.66 6.41
CA LYS A 395 -7.25 25.41 6.22
C LYS A 395 -7.24 25.05 4.74
N VAL A 396 -6.37 24.13 4.36
CA VAL A 396 -6.36 23.55 3.01
C VAL A 396 -7.65 22.81 2.80
N LYS A 397 -8.40 23.20 1.76
CA LYS A 397 -9.62 22.54 1.35
C LYS A 397 -9.32 21.65 0.14
N ARG A 398 -9.74 20.40 0.23
CA ARG A 398 -9.54 19.36 -0.78
C ARG A 398 -10.79 19.16 -1.61
N GLY A 399 -10.62 18.92 -2.90
CA GLY A 399 -11.69 18.55 -3.82
C GLY A 399 -11.21 17.53 -4.85
N TYR A 400 -12.09 17.10 -5.71
CA TYR A 400 -11.78 16.19 -6.83
C TYR A 400 -12.46 16.67 -8.10
N ILE A 401 -11.76 16.52 -9.22
CA ILE A 401 -12.26 16.78 -10.58
C ILE A 401 -12.09 15.52 -11.43
N ASN A 402 -12.87 15.37 -12.47
CA ASN A 402 -12.68 14.32 -13.47
C ASN A 402 -11.81 14.83 -14.65
N SER A 403 -11.49 13.93 -15.59
CA SER A 403 -10.64 14.20 -16.75
C SER A 403 -11.24 15.21 -17.76
N SER A 404 -12.51 15.59 -17.62
CA SER A 404 -13.13 16.70 -18.37
C SER A 404 -13.09 18.04 -17.62
N GLY A 405 -12.52 18.10 -16.42
CA GLY A 405 -12.45 19.29 -15.57
C GLY A 405 -13.72 19.53 -14.74
N LYS A 406 -14.72 18.63 -14.79
CA LYS A 406 -15.93 18.73 -13.97
C LYS A 406 -15.58 18.46 -12.51
N VAL A 407 -16.01 19.34 -11.60
CA VAL A 407 -15.87 19.13 -10.16
C VAL A 407 -16.78 18.00 -9.72
N ILE A 408 -16.16 16.93 -9.19
CA ILE A 408 -16.86 15.76 -8.62
C ILE A 408 -17.19 16.01 -7.15
N ALA A 409 -16.20 16.46 -6.38
CA ALA A 409 -16.36 16.83 -4.99
C ALA A 409 -15.74 18.21 -4.78
N SER A 410 -16.56 19.19 -4.38
CA SER A 410 -16.11 20.57 -4.22
C SER A 410 -15.17 20.75 -3.03
N PRO A 411 -14.06 21.52 -3.17
CA PRO A 411 -13.27 21.98 -2.02
C PRO A 411 -14.06 22.82 -1.01
N ALA A 412 -15.25 23.29 -1.37
CA ALA A 412 -16.12 24.03 -0.44
C ALA A 412 -16.67 23.17 0.69
N ASN A 413 -16.73 21.83 0.53
CA ASN A 413 -17.12 20.92 1.60
C ASN A 413 -16.17 21.00 2.80
N ASP A 414 -16.69 20.71 4.00
CA ASP A 414 -15.87 20.70 5.24
C ASP A 414 -14.75 19.68 5.17
N ARG A 415 -15.04 18.52 4.58
CA ARG A 415 -14.10 17.42 4.38
C ARG A 415 -14.46 16.60 3.14
N VAL A 416 -13.43 16.20 2.40
CA VAL A 416 -13.53 15.31 1.26
C VAL A 416 -12.52 14.19 1.46
N PHE A 417 -12.96 12.93 1.35
CA PHE A 417 -12.14 11.75 1.55
C PHE A 417 -12.06 10.97 0.23
N LYS A 418 -10.87 10.57 -0.19
CA LYS A 418 -10.75 9.58 -1.27
C LYS A 418 -10.90 8.20 -0.64
N LEU A 419 -11.98 7.51 -0.98
CA LEU A 419 -12.23 6.14 -0.54
C LEU A 419 -12.45 5.29 -1.78
N GLY A 420 -11.58 4.28 -1.97
CA GLY A 420 -11.73 3.24 -2.97
C GLY A 420 -11.89 3.70 -4.43
N GLU A 421 -12.39 2.78 -5.24
CA GLU A 421 -12.56 2.98 -6.68
C GLU A 421 -13.95 3.49 -7.09
N LYS A 422 -14.97 3.36 -6.24
CA LYS A 422 -16.38 3.60 -6.62
C LYS A 422 -16.88 5.03 -6.37
N GLY A 423 -16.21 5.80 -5.52
CA GLY A 423 -16.66 7.16 -5.26
C GLY A 423 -15.91 7.87 -4.12
N ILE A 424 -16.49 8.96 -3.68
CA ILE A 424 -15.89 9.88 -2.71
C ILE A 424 -16.86 10.12 -1.57
N LEU A 425 -16.41 9.88 -0.34
CA LEU A 425 -17.11 10.31 0.86
C LEU A 425 -16.86 11.80 1.06
N ILE A 426 -17.92 12.55 1.24
CA ILE A 426 -17.87 13.97 1.58
C ILE A 426 -18.55 14.23 2.92
N ARG A 427 -18.13 15.29 3.59
CA ARG A 427 -18.76 15.79 4.82
C ARG A 427 -19.04 17.27 4.66
N ASN A 428 -20.24 17.68 5.05
CA ASN A 428 -20.64 19.07 5.10
C ASN A 428 -21.58 19.30 6.29
N ASP A 429 -21.37 20.38 7.05
CA ASP A 429 -22.16 20.71 8.26
C ASP A 429 -22.32 19.54 9.24
N GLY A 430 -21.23 18.75 9.38
CA GLY A 430 -21.20 17.57 10.25
C GLY A 430 -21.88 16.33 9.70
N LYS A 431 -22.51 16.39 8.54
CA LYS A 431 -23.22 15.28 7.90
C LYS A 431 -22.44 14.74 6.70
N TYR A 432 -22.62 13.45 6.43
CA TYR A 432 -21.91 12.71 5.39
C TYR A 432 -22.79 12.47 4.16
N GLY A 433 -22.16 12.43 3.00
CA GLY A 433 -22.73 12.06 1.72
C GLY A 433 -21.75 11.28 0.86
N TRP A 434 -22.26 10.62 -0.17
CA TRP A 434 -21.47 9.85 -1.13
C TRP A 434 -21.72 10.33 -2.54
N VAL A 435 -20.64 10.59 -3.28
CA VAL A 435 -20.64 11.02 -4.67
C VAL A 435 -19.92 9.96 -5.49
N ASN A 436 -20.52 9.48 -6.57
CA ASN A 436 -19.86 8.55 -7.49
C ASN A 436 -18.82 9.28 -8.38
N ARG A 437 -18.12 8.53 -9.23
CA ARG A 437 -17.07 9.08 -10.09
C ARG A 437 -17.57 10.06 -11.16
N GLU A 438 -18.83 9.99 -11.53
CA GLU A 438 -19.48 10.91 -12.47
C GLU A 438 -19.89 12.23 -11.81
N GLY A 439 -19.71 12.36 -10.49
CA GLY A 439 -20.11 13.52 -9.70
C GLY A 439 -21.61 13.55 -9.41
N ILE A 440 -22.27 12.38 -9.37
CA ILE A 440 -23.67 12.22 -9.00
C ILE A 440 -23.73 11.88 -7.51
N PHE A 441 -24.56 12.60 -6.77
CA PHE A 441 -24.86 12.27 -5.39
C PHE A 441 -25.72 11.00 -5.32
N ILE A 442 -25.10 9.91 -4.92
CA ILE A 442 -25.79 8.66 -4.59
C ILE A 442 -26.43 8.77 -3.20
N ALA A 443 -25.71 9.35 -2.24
CA ALA A 443 -26.25 9.72 -0.94
C ALA A 443 -25.96 11.19 -0.66
N HIS A 444 -27.00 12.00 -0.50
CA HIS A 444 -26.84 13.41 -0.14
C HIS A 444 -26.25 13.59 1.25
N THR A 445 -25.68 14.76 1.55
CA THR A 445 -25.06 15.09 2.84
C THR A 445 -26.10 15.32 3.95
N ILE A 446 -26.82 14.27 4.29
CA ILE A 446 -27.88 14.27 5.31
C ILE A 446 -27.64 13.26 6.43
N TYR A 447 -26.66 12.37 6.27
CA TYR A 447 -26.42 11.26 7.20
C TYR A 447 -25.45 11.64 8.32
N MET A 448 -25.75 11.22 9.55
CA MET A 448 -24.88 11.42 10.73
C MET A 448 -23.65 10.53 10.70
N GLY A 449 -23.72 9.39 9.99
CA GLY A 449 -22.62 8.47 9.70
C GLY A 449 -22.86 7.82 8.36
N LEU A 450 -21.78 7.57 7.61
CA LEU A 450 -21.83 6.89 6.32
C LEU A 450 -20.53 6.10 6.14
N LEU A 451 -20.65 4.78 5.97
CA LEU A 451 -19.54 3.85 5.82
C LEU A 451 -19.74 3.07 4.51
N PRO A 452 -18.88 3.26 3.53
CA PRO A 452 -18.94 2.49 2.30
C PRO A 452 -18.46 1.05 2.53
N ALA A 453 -19.20 0.09 2.00
CA ALA A 453 -18.82 -1.32 1.86
C ALA A 453 -18.80 -1.65 0.36
N GLU A 454 -17.71 -1.25 -0.30
CA GLU A 454 -17.58 -1.26 -1.77
C GLU A 454 -17.64 -2.67 -2.36
N GLU A 455 -17.09 -3.67 -1.66
CA GLU A 455 -17.16 -5.08 -2.07
C GLU A 455 -18.61 -5.55 -2.19
N ASP A 456 -19.46 -5.11 -1.28
CA ASP A 456 -20.89 -5.46 -1.25
C ASP A 456 -21.76 -4.50 -2.08
N ASN A 457 -21.18 -3.41 -2.59
CA ASN A 457 -21.84 -2.34 -3.32
C ASN A 457 -22.95 -1.64 -2.51
N VAL A 458 -22.70 -1.41 -1.22
CA VAL A 458 -23.67 -0.78 -0.31
C VAL A 458 -23.01 0.29 0.57
N LEU A 459 -23.86 1.19 1.11
CA LEU A 459 -23.50 2.19 2.10
C LEU A 459 -24.24 1.90 3.40
N LEU A 460 -23.54 1.70 4.50
CA LEU A 460 -24.11 1.70 5.82
C LEU A 460 -24.32 3.16 6.25
N ALA A 461 -25.56 3.57 6.43
CA ALA A 461 -25.92 4.96 6.69
C ALA A 461 -26.63 5.12 8.03
N GLN A 462 -26.32 6.20 8.76
CA GLN A 462 -26.98 6.56 10.00
C GLN A 462 -27.81 7.85 9.81
N ASN A 463 -29.09 7.80 10.15
CA ASN A 463 -29.98 8.95 10.07
C ASN A 463 -29.87 9.87 11.31
N ASP A 464 -30.59 11.00 11.32
CA ASP A 464 -30.63 11.96 12.43
C ASP A 464 -31.17 11.38 13.75
N SER A 465 -31.99 10.32 13.69
CA SER A 465 -32.44 9.58 14.88
C SER A 465 -31.41 8.58 15.41
N LYS A 466 -30.16 8.63 14.89
CA LYS A 466 -29.06 7.72 15.20
C LYS A 466 -29.34 6.24 14.89
N LYS A 467 -30.30 6.00 13.99
CA LYS A 467 -30.59 4.65 13.49
C LYS A 467 -29.84 4.38 12.20
N TRP A 468 -29.33 3.17 12.09
CA TRP A 468 -28.61 2.69 10.92
C TRP A 468 -29.54 1.97 9.95
N GLY A 469 -29.24 2.08 8.68
CA GLY A 469 -29.83 1.38 7.54
C GLY A 469 -28.77 1.06 6.50
N ILE A 470 -29.15 0.39 5.43
CA ILE A 470 -28.29 0.06 4.29
C ILE A 470 -28.89 0.68 3.03
N LEU A 471 -28.06 1.38 2.27
CA LEU A 471 -28.39 1.96 0.97
C LEU A 471 -27.64 1.24 -0.13
N SER A 472 -28.24 1.14 -1.31
CA SER A 472 -27.56 0.75 -2.53
C SER A 472 -26.52 1.82 -2.93
N MET A 473 -25.33 1.39 -3.33
CA MET A 473 -24.30 2.29 -3.84
C MET A 473 -24.53 2.68 -5.31
N ASP A 474 -25.46 2.00 -6.01
CA ASP A 474 -25.78 2.30 -7.41
C ASP A 474 -26.67 3.54 -7.54
N ASP A 475 -27.70 3.64 -6.69
CA ASP A 475 -28.75 4.65 -6.84
C ASP A 475 -29.18 5.32 -5.52
N GLY A 476 -28.60 4.92 -4.38
CA GLY A 476 -28.94 5.44 -3.06
C GLY A 476 -30.28 4.93 -2.51
N SER A 477 -30.93 3.97 -3.16
CA SER A 477 -32.17 3.38 -2.67
C SER A 477 -31.95 2.66 -1.34
N THR A 478 -32.96 2.68 -0.48
CA THR A 478 -32.89 2.02 0.83
C THR A 478 -33.14 0.52 0.68
N LEU A 479 -32.09 -0.29 0.91
CA LEU A 479 -32.16 -1.75 0.95
C LEU A 479 -32.63 -2.25 2.32
N VAL A 480 -32.11 -1.63 3.39
CA VAL A 480 -32.48 -1.95 4.78
C VAL A 480 -32.93 -0.68 5.47
N PRO A 481 -34.14 -0.63 6.06
CA PRO A 481 -34.69 0.57 6.68
C PRO A 481 -33.89 1.03 7.91
N PHE A 482 -33.94 2.34 8.21
CA PHE A 482 -33.26 2.97 9.34
C PHE A 482 -33.94 2.65 10.69
N SER A 483 -33.80 1.42 11.13
CA SER A 483 -34.47 0.89 12.33
C SER A 483 -33.49 0.36 13.38
N TYR A 484 -32.25 0.14 13.01
CA TYR A 484 -31.26 -0.58 13.82
C TYR A 484 -30.30 0.36 14.55
N ASP A 485 -29.74 -0.12 15.67
CA ASP A 485 -28.81 0.68 16.49
C ASP A 485 -27.38 0.61 15.93
N SER A 486 -27.03 -0.48 15.26
CA SER A 486 -25.70 -0.66 14.64
C SER A 486 -25.73 -1.81 13.62
N PHE A 487 -24.74 -1.77 12.71
CA PHE A 487 -24.36 -2.89 11.86
C PHE A 487 -22.89 -3.24 12.10
N TYR A 488 -22.57 -4.51 11.88
CA TYR A 488 -21.20 -5.04 11.87
C TYR A 488 -21.00 -5.83 10.59
N ALA A 489 -20.12 -5.36 9.70
CA ALA A 489 -19.81 -6.05 8.45
C ALA A 489 -19.01 -7.32 8.73
N MET A 490 -19.49 -8.46 8.25
CA MET A 490 -18.86 -9.77 8.44
C MET A 490 -18.11 -10.23 7.19
N GLY A 491 -18.38 -9.59 6.06
CA GLY A 491 -17.86 -9.94 4.75
C GLY A 491 -18.88 -10.69 3.87
N ASN A 492 -18.64 -10.67 2.54
CA ASN A 492 -19.44 -11.40 1.56
C ASN A 492 -20.97 -11.14 1.65
N GLY A 493 -21.37 -9.89 1.88
CA GLY A 493 -22.78 -9.48 1.93
C GLY A 493 -23.52 -9.87 3.19
N LEU A 494 -22.83 -10.30 4.25
CA LEU A 494 -23.39 -10.66 5.53
C LEU A 494 -23.11 -9.57 6.59
N TYR A 495 -24.12 -9.24 7.39
CA TYR A 495 -24.03 -8.23 8.44
C TYR A 495 -24.64 -8.73 9.75
N GLY A 496 -23.98 -8.44 10.87
CA GLY A 496 -24.63 -8.43 12.17
C GLY A 496 -25.45 -7.15 12.31
N TYR A 497 -26.73 -7.24 12.66
CA TYR A 497 -27.55 -6.10 13.01
C TYR A 497 -27.86 -6.07 14.50
N LYS A 498 -27.86 -4.89 15.09
CA LYS A 498 -28.13 -4.69 16.51
C LYS A 498 -29.42 -3.91 16.71
N LEU A 499 -30.25 -4.39 17.62
CA LEU A 499 -31.39 -3.64 18.13
C LEU A 499 -31.48 -3.81 19.65
N LYS A 500 -31.47 -2.70 20.39
CA LYS A 500 -31.28 -2.66 21.84
C LYS A 500 -29.93 -3.35 22.18
N ASP A 501 -29.91 -4.33 23.03
CA ASP A 501 -28.66 -5.02 23.41
C ASP A 501 -28.48 -6.41 22.76
N GLN A 502 -29.24 -6.68 21.70
CA GLN A 502 -29.23 -7.97 21.02
C GLN A 502 -28.79 -7.83 19.58
N TRP A 503 -28.11 -8.86 19.07
CA TRP A 503 -27.66 -8.99 17.71
C TRP A 503 -28.39 -10.12 16.99
N GLY A 504 -28.63 -9.92 15.71
CA GLY A 504 -29.05 -10.92 14.74
C GLY A 504 -28.18 -10.86 13.49
N LEU A 505 -28.45 -11.72 12.53
CA LEU A 505 -27.78 -11.79 11.24
C LEU A 505 -28.73 -11.39 10.13
N ILE A 506 -28.25 -10.55 9.20
CA ILE A 506 -29.00 -10.04 8.06
C ILE A 506 -28.09 -9.99 6.83
N SER A 507 -28.64 -10.25 5.66
CA SER A 507 -27.93 -10.06 4.40
C SER A 507 -27.98 -8.58 3.94
N LYS A 508 -27.14 -8.21 2.97
CA LYS A 508 -27.07 -6.86 2.43
C LYS A 508 -28.38 -6.36 1.78
N ASP A 509 -29.23 -7.26 1.34
CA ASP A 509 -30.54 -6.97 0.73
C ASP A 509 -31.69 -6.87 1.76
N GLY A 510 -31.39 -7.04 3.04
CA GLY A 510 -32.35 -6.93 4.12
C GLY A 510 -33.04 -8.25 4.51
N THR A 511 -32.65 -9.38 3.95
CA THR A 511 -33.17 -10.67 4.36
C THR A 511 -32.64 -11.02 5.76
N ILE A 512 -33.54 -11.14 6.74
CA ILE A 512 -33.20 -11.54 8.11
C ILE A 512 -32.85 -13.03 8.11
N ILE A 513 -31.63 -13.36 8.51
CA ILE A 513 -31.12 -14.72 8.60
C ILE A 513 -31.41 -15.29 9.99
N THR A 514 -31.14 -14.50 11.04
CA THR A 514 -31.51 -14.87 12.41
C THR A 514 -32.21 -13.70 13.09
N GLU A 515 -33.16 -14.02 13.96
CA GLU A 515 -33.73 -13.07 14.90
C GLU A 515 -32.65 -12.51 15.86
N LEU A 516 -33.03 -11.59 16.73
CA LEU A 516 -32.17 -11.02 17.78
C LEU A 516 -31.90 -12.04 18.89
N LEU A 517 -30.96 -12.93 18.69
CA LEU A 517 -30.65 -14.06 19.55
C LEU A 517 -29.34 -13.94 20.31
N PHE A 518 -28.42 -13.05 19.86
CA PHE A 518 -27.06 -13.05 20.33
C PHE A 518 -26.76 -11.79 21.16
N ARG A 519 -25.86 -11.91 22.15
CA ARG A 519 -25.31 -10.78 22.92
C ARG A 519 -24.16 -10.09 22.17
N ALA A 520 -23.43 -10.82 21.34
CA ALA A 520 -22.38 -10.31 20.48
C ALA A 520 -22.23 -11.19 19.24
N VAL A 521 -21.63 -10.64 18.21
CA VAL A 521 -21.23 -11.32 16.97
C VAL A 521 -19.81 -10.90 16.63
N ALA A 522 -19.05 -11.75 15.92
CA ALA A 522 -17.72 -11.42 15.42
C ALA A 522 -17.62 -11.76 13.94
N LYS A 523 -16.49 -11.36 13.32
CA LYS A 523 -16.24 -11.55 11.89
C LYS A 523 -16.36 -13.03 11.51
N GLU A 524 -16.97 -13.31 10.35
CA GLU A 524 -16.98 -14.63 9.75
C GLU A 524 -15.56 -15.08 9.38
N GLY A 525 -15.29 -16.37 9.57
CA GLY A 525 -14.09 -17.03 9.09
C GLY A 525 -14.39 -18.47 8.67
N ASP A 526 -13.93 -18.90 7.50
CA ASP A 526 -14.14 -20.23 6.92
C ASP A 526 -15.61 -20.68 6.89
N GLY A 527 -16.55 -19.75 6.66
CA GLY A 527 -17.99 -20.02 6.64
C GLY A 527 -18.63 -20.17 8.02
N LEU A 528 -17.89 -19.92 9.10
CA LEU A 528 -18.35 -20.00 10.48
C LEU A 528 -18.35 -18.63 11.16
N ILE A 529 -19.44 -18.31 11.84
CA ILE A 529 -19.67 -17.03 12.48
C ILE A 529 -19.63 -17.20 13.99
N PRO A 530 -18.68 -16.57 14.71
CA PRO A 530 -18.69 -16.57 16.16
C PRO A 530 -19.85 -15.72 16.67
N VAL A 531 -20.69 -16.31 17.53
CA VAL A 531 -21.82 -15.62 18.16
C VAL A 531 -21.84 -15.89 19.67
N LYS A 532 -22.16 -14.87 20.47
CA LYS A 532 -22.23 -14.98 21.92
C LYS A 532 -23.68 -15.06 22.37
N THR A 533 -24.01 -16.10 23.14
CA THR A 533 -25.30 -16.28 23.79
C THR A 533 -25.19 -15.99 25.29
N LYS A 534 -26.24 -16.29 26.07
CA LYS A 534 -26.17 -16.26 27.55
C LYS A 534 -25.23 -17.34 28.11
N ASP A 535 -25.03 -18.43 27.37
CA ASP A 535 -24.27 -19.62 27.78
C ASP A 535 -22.80 -19.58 27.25
N GLY A 536 -22.35 -18.44 26.70
CA GLY A 536 -21.03 -18.25 26.16
C GLY A 536 -21.00 -18.16 24.63
N TRP A 537 -19.79 -18.21 24.07
CA TRP A 537 -19.57 -18.19 22.63
C TRP A 537 -19.82 -19.56 22.01
N LYS A 538 -20.31 -19.55 20.76
CA LYS A 538 -20.46 -20.69 19.86
C LYS A 538 -20.26 -20.25 18.42
N TYR A 539 -20.24 -21.18 17.48
CA TYR A 539 -20.19 -20.86 16.06
C TYR A 539 -21.46 -21.33 15.35
N VAL A 540 -21.98 -20.48 14.48
CA VAL A 540 -23.11 -20.78 13.58
C VAL A 540 -22.64 -20.69 12.13
N ASP A 541 -23.39 -21.30 11.21
CA ASP A 541 -23.20 -21.12 9.78
C ASP A 541 -23.89 -19.84 9.26
N ARG A 542 -23.80 -19.62 7.95
CA ARG A 542 -24.45 -18.47 7.28
C ARG A 542 -25.98 -18.52 7.30
N GLU A 543 -26.58 -19.68 7.52
CA GLU A 543 -28.01 -19.88 7.74
C GLU A 543 -28.41 -19.72 9.23
N GLY A 544 -27.45 -19.40 10.10
CA GLY A 544 -27.68 -19.18 11.52
C GLY A 544 -27.83 -20.47 12.33
N LYS A 545 -27.52 -21.64 11.76
CA LYS A 545 -27.59 -22.93 12.44
C LYS A 545 -26.35 -23.18 13.28
N ASP A 546 -26.53 -23.74 14.47
CA ASP A 546 -25.43 -24.13 15.35
C ASP A 546 -24.53 -25.17 14.69
N ARG A 547 -23.24 -24.90 14.63
CA ARG A 547 -22.21 -25.79 14.08
C ARG A 547 -21.26 -26.29 15.17
N ILE A 548 -20.79 -25.38 16.01
CA ILE A 548 -19.90 -25.73 17.12
C ILE A 548 -20.47 -25.14 18.41
N THR A 549 -20.68 -26.01 19.38
CA THR A 549 -21.08 -25.66 20.75
C THR A 549 -20.13 -26.31 21.73
N PHE A 550 -19.89 -25.67 22.86
CA PHE A 550 -18.95 -26.18 23.86
C PHE A 550 -19.69 -26.73 25.07
N LYS A 551 -19.16 -27.80 25.64
CA LYS A 551 -19.70 -28.39 26.89
C LYS A 551 -19.51 -27.48 28.10
N GLU A 552 -18.41 -26.73 28.10
CA GLU A 552 -18.08 -25.71 29.09
C GLU A 552 -18.20 -24.33 28.45
N GLU A 553 -18.48 -23.31 29.25
CA GLU A 553 -18.62 -21.94 28.74
C GLU A 553 -17.33 -21.47 28.05
N ALA A 554 -17.43 -21.18 26.76
CA ALA A 554 -16.38 -20.48 26.01
C ALA A 554 -16.49 -18.99 26.34
N ALA A 555 -15.56 -18.48 27.14
CA ALA A 555 -15.52 -17.08 27.56
C ALA A 555 -15.19 -16.15 26.42
N ASP A 556 -14.33 -16.62 25.49
CA ASP A 556 -13.89 -15.88 24.30
C ASP A 556 -13.51 -16.83 23.16
N VAL A 557 -13.55 -16.35 21.91
CA VAL A 557 -13.20 -17.10 20.70
C VAL A 557 -12.61 -16.17 19.63
N THR A 558 -11.82 -16.73 18.69
CA THR A 558 -11.40 -16.03 17.48
C THR A 558 -12.26 -16.45 16.29
N PRO A 559 -12.35 -15.67 15.21
CA PRO A 559 -12.81 -16.18 13.92
C PRO A 559 -11.97 -17.37 13.46
N PHE A 560 -12.56 -18.24 12.63
CA PHE A 560 -11.80 -19.28 11.95
C PHE A 560 -10.87 -18.68 10.88
N HIS A 561 -9.69 -19.24 10.78
CA HIS A 561 -8.72 -18.94 9.73
C HIS A 561 -7.97 -20.22 9.36
N GLU A 562 -7.98 -20.60 8.08
CA GLU A 562 -7.34 -21.84 7.58
C GLU A 562 -7.74 -23.09 8.39
N GLY A 563 -9.02 -23.21 8.71
CA GLY A 563 -9.57 -24.36 9.44
C GLY A 563 -9.28 -24.38 10.93
N ARG A 564 -8.81 -23.29 11.53
CA ARG A 564 -8.48 -23.22 12.97
C ARG A 564 -9.08 -21.99 13.63
N ALA A 565 -9.41 -22.13 14.92
CA ALA A 565 -9.84 -21.01 15.76
C ALA A 565 -9.36 -21.19 17.21
N GLY A 566 -9.07 -20.08 17.87
CA GLY A 566 -8.79 -20.03 19.29
C GLY A 566 -10.07 -20.06 20.11
N VAL A 567 -10.07 -20.79 21.22
CA VAL A 567 -11.19 -20.84 22.18
C VAL A 567 -10.68 -20.72 23.61
N LYS A 568 -11.28 -19.82 24.39
CA LYS A 568 -10.91 -19.59 25.79
C LYS A 568 -11.89 -20.26 26.71
N ILE A 569 -11.43 -21.32 27.43
CA ILE A 569 -12.21 -22.07 28.42
C ILE A 569 -11.50 -22.00 29.77
N LYS A 570 -12.22 -21.69 30.86
CA LYS A 570 -11.66 -21.54 32.22
C LYS A 570 -10.45 -20.57 32.29
N GLY A 571 -10.48 -19.53 31.46
CA GLY A 571 -9.44 -18.50 31.42
C GLY A 571 -8.18 -18.88 30.66
N LYS A 572 -8.14 -20.05 30.01
CA LYS A 572 -7.02 -20.52 29.19
C LYS A 572 -7.45 -20.70 27.74
N TRP A 573 -6.55 -20.37 26.82
CA TRP A 573 -6.74 -20.51 25.38
C TRP A 573 -6.30 -21.90 24.90
N GLY A 574 -7.10 -22.49 24.04
CA GLY A 574 -6.80 -23.65 23.23
C GLY A 574 -7.07 -23.42 21.76
N LEU A 575 -6.72 -24.35 20.91
CA LEU A 575 -6.93 -24.30 19.47
C LEU A 575 -7.88 -25.43 19.05
N ILE A 576 -8.89 -25.10 18.23
CA ILE A 576 -9.86 -26.05 17.69
C ILE A 576 -9.81 -26.16 16.18
N ASP A 577 -10.29 -27.25 15.63
CA ASP A 577 -10.60 -27.43 14.21
C ASP A 577 -12.06 -27.03 13.88
N THR A 578 -12.44 -27.07 12.59
CA THR A 578 -13.79 -26.72 12.11
C THR A 578 -14.90 -27.63 12.59
N THR A 579 -14.58 -28.75 13.22
CA THR A 579 -15.55 -29.68 13.87
C THR A 579 -15.73 -29.36 15.37
N GLY A 580 -14.92 -28.47 15.93
CA GLY A 580 -14.91 -28.07 17.32
C GLY A 580 -14.06 -28.97 18.24
N HIS A 581 -13.25 -29.89 17.67
CA HIS A 581 -12.31 -30.67 18.45
C HIS A 581 -11.05 -29.89 18.77
N PHE A 582 -10.54 -30.03 20.00
CA PHE A 582 -9.26 -29.42 20.37
C PHE A 582 -8.10 -30.11 19.67
N VAL A 583 -7.33 -29.36 18.90
CA VAL A 583 -6.01 -29.75 18.38
C VAL A 583 -4.90 -29.34 19.36
N ALA A 584 -5.17 -28.32 20.18
CA ALA A 584 -4.36 -27.97 21.35
C ALA A 584 -5.30 -27.63 22.51
N GLU A 585 -5.13 -28.33 23.64
CA GLU A 585 -5.95 -28.14 24.84
C GLU A 585 -5.82 -26.71 25.40
N PRO A 586 -6.85 -26.22 26.14
CA PRO A 586 -6.83 -24.87 26.70
C PRO A 586 -5.87 -24.73 27.90
N VAL A 587 -4.61 -24.53 27.61
CA VAL A 587 -3.51 -24.39 28.59
C VAL A 587 -2.78 -23.06 28.53
N TYR A 588 -2.92 -22.32 27.42
CA TYR A 588 -2.17 -21.10 27.15
C TYR A 588 -2.78 -19.87 27.84
N GLU A 589 -1.92 -18.92 28.25
CA GLU A 589 -2.34 -17.65 28.85
C GLU A 589 -2.98 -16.73 27.82
N ASP A 590 -2.45 -16.76 26.59
CA ASP A 590 -2.90 -15.98 25.44
C ASP A 590 -2.68 -16.75 24.14
N LEU A 591 -3.45 -16.41 23.10
CA LEU A 591 -3.35 -17.01 21.77
C LEU A 591 -3.74 -15.97 20.72
N ASP A 592 -2.95 -15.90 19.65
CA ASP A 592 -3.21 -15.07 18.47
C ASP A 592 -2.99 -15.90 17.20
N ILE A 593 -3.92 -15.83 16.26
CA ILE A 593 -3.81 -16.49 14.95
C ILE A 593 -2.92 -15.60 14.07
N LEU A 594 -1.80 -16.16 13.60
CA LEU A 594 -0.79 -15.43 12.82
C LEU A 594 -1.05 -15.50 11.31
#